data_95942b0b7d958b64b0cf3e543e6d76a1
#
_entry.id   95942b0b7d958b64b0cf3e543e6d76a1
#
_cell.length_a   1.000
_cell.length_b   1.000
_cell.length_c   1.000
_cell.angle_alpha   90.00
_cell.angle_beta   90.00
_cell.angle_gamma   90.00
#
_symmetry.space_group_name_H-M   'P 1'
#
loop_
_entity.id
_entity.type
_entity.pdbx_description
1 polymer ?
#
loop_
_entity_poly.entity_id
_entity_poly.type
_entity_poly.pdbx_seq_one_letter_code
_entity_poly.pdbx_strand_id
1 'polypeptide(L)'
;VFEVKGDMKETIVAGGSYMVGDKQATGISFGLERLAIISKIGEEVVRTLVISLGQDKKSIDIVRKVREMGLSCEIFYGKPGKALGYADSKGIDFVIFVGEDEVKKNKFKVKNMKTGKEIMVGESVLGKAFS
;
A
#
# COMPACT_ATOMS: atom_id res chain seq x y z
N VAL A 1 -24.10 19.03 15.14
CA VAL A 1 -22.97 18.35 15.82
C VAL A 1 -23.22 16.87 15.79
N PHE A 2 -22.22 16.11 15.44
CA PHE A 2 -22.23 14.65 15.50
C PHE A 2 -20.98 14.12 16.21
N GLU A 3 -21.11 12.96 16.81
CA GLU A 3 -20.02 12.23 17.45
C GLU A 3 -20.05 10.76 17.06
N VAL A 4 -18.88 10.17 16.86
CA VAL A 4 -18.71 8.73 16.72
C VAL A 4 -17.95 8.21 17.91
N LYS A 5 -18.52 7.23 18.59
CA LYS A 5 -17.94 6.58 19.77
C LYS A 5 -17.57 5.13 19.45
N GLY A 6 -16.45 4.69 19.96
CA GLY A 6 -16.05 3.28 19.92
C GLY A 6 -16.55 2.50 21.14
N ASP A 7 -16.13 1.28 21.24
CA ASP A 7 -16.49 0.35 22.34
C ASP A 7 -16.09 0.87 23.73
N MET A 8 -15.11 1.75 23.80
CA MET A 8 -14.62 2.36 25.05
C MET A 8 -15.44 3.58 25.53
N LYS A 9 -16.59 3.85 24.90
CA LYS A 9 -17.47 5.01 25.17
C LYS A 9 -16.85 6.38 24.96
N GLU A 10 -15.61 6.45 24.52
CA GLU A 10 -14.93 7.71 24.22
C GLU A 10 -15.23 8.17 22.79
N THR A 11 -15.37 9.48 22.61
CA THR A 11 -15.53 10.08 21.32
C THR A 11 -14.25 9.96 20.51
N ILE A 12 -14.32 9.29 19.36
CA ILE A 12 -13.20 9.07 18.42
C ILE A 12 -13.19 10.15 17.36
N VAL A 13 -14.38 10.48 16.88
CA VAL A 13 -14.61 11.45 15.82
C VAL A 13 -15.72 12.38 16.26
N ALA A 14 -15.53 13.67 16.06
CA ALA A 14 -16.55 14.68 16.29
C ALA A 14 -16.56 15.68 15.12
N GLY A 15 -17.71 16.22 14.83
CA GLY A 15 -17.85 17.22 13.80
C GLY A 15 -19.18 17.94 13.86
N GLY A 16 -19.34 18.88 12.97
CA GLY A 16 -20.56 19.68 12.88
C GLY A 16 -20.47 20.74 11.82
N SER A 17 -21.55 21.44 11.62
CA SER A 17 -21.60 22.61 10.75
C SER A 17 -21.34 23.90 11.53
N TYR A 18 -20.68 24.84 10.90
CA TYR A 18 -20.34 26.15 11.44
C TYR A 18 -20.31 27.19 10.32
N MET A 19 -20.23 28.45 10.69
CA MET A 19 -20.14 29.55 9.74
C MET A 19 -18.71 30.06 9.61
N VAL A 20 -18.30 30.31 8.37
CA VAL A 20 -17.06 31.01 8.04
C VAL A 20 -17.47 32.26 7.25
N GLY A 21 -17.52 33.38 7.94
CA GLY A 21 -18.15 34.60 7.39
C GLY A 21 -19.62 34.38 7.13
N ASP A 22 -20.04 34.55 5.88
CA ASP A 22 -21.41 34.34 5.37
C ASP A 22 -21.67 32.94 4.77
N LYS A 23 -20.66 32.06 4.80
CA LYS A 23 -20.74 30.73 4.20
C LYS A 23 -20.84 29.65 5.27
N GLN A 24 -21.74 28.71 5.05
CA GLN A 24 -21.82 27.52 5.87
C GLN A 24 -20.71 26.55 5.52
N ALA A 25 -20.04 26.03 6.52
CA ALA A 25 -19.00 25.04 6.43
C ALA A 25 -19.33 23.85 7.32
N THR A 26 -18.73 22.72 7.01
CA THR A 26 -18.81 21.51 7.85
C THR A 26 -17.39 21.03 8.12
N GLY A 27 -17.12 20.71 9.35
CA GLY A 27 -15.81 20.19 9.77
C GLY A 27 -15.92 18.87 10.51
N ILE A 28 -14.87 18.12 10.46
CA ILE A 28 -14.70 16.88 11.18
C ILE A 28 -13.30 16.85 11.78
N SER A 29 -13.19 16.35 12.98
CA SER A 29 -11.91 16.07 13.64
C SER A 29 -11.92 14.69 14.28
N PHE A 30 -10.78 14.09 14.39
CA PHE A 30 -10.63 12.78 15.04
C PHE A 30 -9.35 12.72 15.89
N GLY A 31 -9.42 11.92 16.94
CA GLY A 31 -8.26 11.65 17.78
C GLY A 31 -7.40 10.54 17.17
N LEU A 32 -6.24 10.91 16.59
CA LEU A 32 -5.35 9.94 15.95
C LEU A 32 -4.88 8.85 16.92
N GLU A 33 -4.53 9.21 18.14
CA GLU A 33 -4.11 8.27 19.18
C GLU A 33 -5.22 7.29 19.56
N ARG A 34 -6.46 7.77 19.68
CA ARG A 34 -7.61 6.93 19.97
C ARG A 34 -7.93 5.97 18.82
N LEU A 35 -7.85 6.47 17.58
CA LEU A 35 -7.96 5.61 16.40
C LEU A 35 -6.87 4.55 16.36
N ALA A 36 -5.62 4.90 16.65
CA ALA A 36 -4.51 3.96 16.66
C ALA A 36 -4.68 2.85 17.72
N ILE A 37 -5.22 3.17 18.90
CA ILE A 37 -5.49 2.18 19.96
C ILE A 37 -6.61 1.22 19.56
N ILE A 38 -7.65 1.72 18.91
CA ILE A 38 -8.84 0.94 18.52
C ILE A 38 -8.60 0.16 17.22
N SER A 39 -7.86 0.77 16.29
CA SER A 39 -7.43 0.07 15.08
C SER A 39 -6.45 -0.99 15.53
N LYS A 40 -6.84 -2.22 15.54
CA LYS A 40 -5.95 -3.38 15.73
C LYS A 40 -4.94 -3.52 14.56
N ILE A 41 -4.44 -2.38 14.06
CA ILE A 41 -3.33 -2.30 13.13
C ILE A 41 -2.07 -2.56 13.95
N GLY A 42 -1.95 -3.77 14.39
CA GLY A 42 -0.71 -4.30 14.90
C GLY A 42 -0.33 -5.42 13.98
N GLU A 43 0.96 -5.49 13.68
CA GLU A 43 1.61 -6.64 13.11
C GLU A 43 2.00 -6.51 11.65
N GLU A 44 3.16 -7.03 11.44
CA GLU A 44 3.98 -7.07 10.25
C GLU A 44 3.18 -7.23 8.95
N VAL A 45 2.74 -6.11 8.41
CA VAL A 45 2.20 -6.09 7.06
C VAL A 45 3.35 -6.32 6.10
N VAL A 46 3.31 -7.41 5.36
CA VAL A 46 4.26 -7.66 4.27
C VAL A 46 4.25 -6.47 3.31
N ARG A 47 5.42 -5.86 3.15
CA ARG A 47 5.60 -4.67 2.31
C ARG A 47 6.12 -5.07 0.95
N THR A 48 5.45 -4.61 -0.07
CA THR A 48 5.82 -4.90 -1.46
C THR A 48 6.06 -3.61 -2.24
N LEU A 49 6.95 -3.67 -3.22
CA LEU A 49 7.24 -2.59 -4.15
C LEU A 49 7.11 -3.09 -5.58
N VAL A 50 6.29 -2.45 -6.37
CA VAL A 50 6.22 -2.67 -7.82
C VAL A 50 7.14 -1.65 -8.51
N ILE A 51 8.08 -2.12 -9.31
CA ILE A 51 8.95 -1.26 -10.13
C ILE A 51 8.40 -1.24 -11.55
N SER A 52 7.96 -0.06 -11.98
CA SER A 52 7.54 0.16 -13.36
C SER A 52 8.75 0.50 -14.24
N LEU A 53 9.01 -0.35 -15.22
CA LEU A 53 10.04 -0.16 -16.24
C LEU A 53 9.39 0.29 -17.56
N GLY A 54 8.71 1.44 -17.54
CA GLY A 54 7.99 1.98 -18.69
C GLY A 54 6.64 1.29 -18.97
N GLN A 55 6.13 0.51 -18.02
CA GLN A 55 4.86 -0.22 -18.11
C GLN A 55 3.87 0.24 -17.03
N ASP A 56 3.63 1.54 -16.96
CA ASP A 56 2.92 2.17 -15.85
C ASP A 56 1.50 1.64 -15.66
N LYS A 57 0.73 1.51 -16.75
CA LYS A 57 -0.64 0.99 -16.69
C LYS A 57 -0.68 -0.41 -16.10
N LYS A 58 0.17 -1.31 -16.59
CA LYS A 58 0.24 -2.69 -16.09
C LYS A 58 0.75 -2.74 -14.65
N SER A 59 1.70 -1.89 -14.31
CA SER A 59 2.22 -1.76 -12.94
C SER A 59 1.15 -1.36 -11.95
N ILE A 60 0.27 -0.43 -12.32
CA ILE A 60 -0.89 -0.01 -11.50
C ILE A 60 -1.85 -1.20 -11.28
N ASP A 61 -2.12 -1.98 -12.33
CA ASP A 61 -2.98 -3.17 -12.22
C ASP A 61 -2.37 -4.21 -11.27
N ILE A 62 -1.06 -4.44 -11.33
CA ILE A 62 -0.35 -5.34 -10.40
C ILE A 62 -0.44 -4.81 -8.97
N VAL A 63 -0.23 -3.51 -8.74
CA VAL A 63 -0.37 -2.89 -7.40
C VAL A 63 -1.76 -3.13 -6.83
N ARG A 64 -2.81 -2.94 -7.63
CA ARG A 64 -4.20 -3.21 -7.20
C ARG A 64 -4.38 -4.66 -6.75
N LYS A 65 -3.92 -5.61 -7.57
CA LYS A 65 -4.00 -7.04 -7.23
C LYS A 65 -3.27 -7.39 -5.94
N VAL A 66 -2.07 -6.86 -5.75
CA VAL A 66 -1.31 -7.09 -4.52
C VAL A 66 -2.05 -6.52 -3.30
N ARG A 67 -2.63 -5.34 -3.41
CA ARG A 67 -3.44 -4.73 -2.34
C ARG A 67 -4.72 -5.50 -2.05
N GLU A 68 -5.39 -6.04 -3.07
CA GLU A 68 -6.56 -6.92 -2.92
C GLU A 68 -6.24 -8.22 -2.16
N MET A 69 -4.98 -8.64 -2.16
CA MET A 69 -4.49 -9.77 -1.34
C MET A 69 -4.21 -9.36 0.12
N GLY A 70 -4.49 -8.12 0.51
CA GLY A 70 -4.26 -7.62 1.87
C GLY A 70 -2.82 -7.19 2.17
N LEU A 71 -1.97 -7.07 1.15
CA LEU A 71 -0.58 -6.66 1.29
C LEU A 71 -0.40 -5.15 1.11
N SER A 72 0.55 -4.57 1.81
CA SER A 72 0.98 -3.20 1.53
C SER A 72 1.78 -3.16 0.24
N CYS A 73 1.45 -2.27 -0.68
CA CYS A 73 2.12 -2.17 -1.96
C CYS A 73 2.30 -0.73 -2.40
N GLU A 74 3.53 -0.38 -2.72
CA GLU A 74 3.93 0.89 -3.31
C GLU A 74 4.33 0.69 -4.77
N ILE A 75 4.39 1.78 -5.53
CA ILE A 75 4.89 1.78 -6.91
C ILE A 75 6.08 2.72 -7.02
N PHE A 76 7.10 2.29 -7.74
CA PHE A 76 8.29 3.08 -8.04
C PHE A 76 8.47 3.18 -9.56
N TYR A 77 8.61 4.41 -10.03
CA TYR A 77 8.89 4.71 -11.44
C TYR A 77 10.37 5.03 -11.62
N GLY A 78 11.07 4.30 -12.47
CA GLY A 78 12.45 4.60 -12.78
C GLY A 78 13.38 3.41 -12.81
N LYS A 79 14.69 3.68 -12.65
CA LYS A 79 15.74 2.68 -12.83
C LYS A 79 15.73 1.63 -11.71
N PRO A 80 15.92 0.33 -12.04
CA PRO A 80 15.90 -0.77 -11.07
C PRO A 80 16.86 -0.58 -9.89
N GLY A 81 18.07 -0.09 -10.13
CA GLY A 81 19.07 0.10 -9.06
C GLY A 81 18.62 1.13 -8.00
N LYS A 82 18.00 2.24 -8.42
CA LYS A 82 17.44 3.22 -7.48
C LYS A 82 16.25 2.67 -6.72
N ALA A 83 15.41 1.89 -7.39
CA ALA A 83 14.25 1.25 -6.79
C ALA A 83 14.65 0.22 -5.73
N LEU A 84 15.68 -0.57 -5.98
CA LEU A 84 16.20 -1.54 -5.01
C LEU A 84 16.83 -0.85 -3.79
N GLY A 85 17.57 0.25 -3.99
CA GLY A 85 18.08 1.07 -2.88
C GLY A 85 16.95 1.68 -2.04
N TYR A 86 15.88 2.14 -2.69
CA TYR A 86 14.67 2.61 -2.01
C TYR A 86 14.01 1.47 -1.20
N ALA A 87 13.84 0.30 -1.82
CA ALA A 87 13.24 -0.87 -1.16
C ALA A 87 14.02 -1.28 0.10
N ASP A 88 15.34 -1.29 0.02
CA ASP A 88 16.21 -1.59 1.16
C ASP A 88 16.06 -0.56 2.28
N SER A 89 16.11 0.73 1.96
CA SER A 89 15.99 1.82 2.94
C SER A 89 14.62 1.87 3.62
N LYS A 90 13.56 1.38 2.98
CA LYS A 90 12.19 1.34 3.49
C LYS A 90 11.78 0.03 4.16
N GLY A 91 12.68 -0.97 4.18
CA GLY A 91 12.39 -2.28 4.74
C GLY A 91 11.29 -3.01 3.94
N ILE A 92 11.31 -2.89 2.63
CA ILE A 92 10.42 -3.62 1.73
C ILE A 92 10.82 -5.11 1.72
N ASP A 93 9.85 -5.99 1.84
CA ASP A 93 10.10 -7.44 1.87
C ASP A 93 10.22 -8.04 0.47
N PHE A 94 9.38 -7.60 -0.47
CA PHE A 94 9.35 -8.12 -1.84
C PHE A 94 9.31 -7.00 -2.88
N VAL A 95 10.00 -7.23 -3.98
CA VAL A 95 10.03 -6.32 -5.13
C VAL A 95 9.54 -7.07 -6.36
N ILE A 96 8.61 -6.46 -7.10
CA ILE A 96 8.05 -6.99 -8.34
C ILE A 96 8.51 -6.12 -9.50
N PHE A 97 9.12 -6.71 -10.50
CA PHE A 97 9.55 -6.01 -11.70
C PHE A 97 8.49 -6.12 -12.80
N VAL A 98 8.12 -4.98 -13.38
CA VAL A 98 7.15 -4.89 -14.47
C VAL A 98 7.78 -4.16 -15.64
N GLY A 99 8.38 -4.92 -16.53
CA GLY A 99 8.97 -4.46 -17.78
C GLY A 99 8.23 -5.02 -19.00
N GLU A 100 8.71 -4.67 -20.19
CA GLU A 100 8.07 -5.08 -21.44
C GLU A 100 8.06 -6.61 -21.61
N ASP A 101 9.16 -7.28 -21.28
CA ASP A 101 9.26 -8.74 -21.37
C ASP A 101 8.34 -9.45 -20.39
N GLU A 102 8.24 -8.94 -19.15
CA GLU A 102 7.36 -9.47 -18.12
C GLU A 102 5.89 -9.34 -18.56
N VAL A 103 5.52 -8.22 -19.14
CA VAL A 103 4.16 -7.98 -19.63
C VAL A 103 3.84 -8.89 -20.81
N LYS A 104 4.75 -9.02 -21.78
CA LYS A 104 4.56 -9.91 -22.97
C LYS A 104 4.40 -11.37 -22.57
N LYS A 105 5.18 -11.84 -21.61
CA LYS A 105 5.16 -13.23 -21.11
C LYS A 105 4.09 -13.47 -20.05
N ASN A 106 3.45 -12.43 -19.55
CA ASN A 106 2.54 -12.45 -18.39
C ASN A 106 3.16 -13.17 -17.19
N LYS A 107 4.46 -12.99 -16.99
CA LYS A 107 5.25 -13.53 -15.87
C LYS A 107 6.11 -12.44 -15.28
N PHE A 108 6.01 -12.24 -14.00
CA PHE A 108 6.68 -11.17 -13.28
C PHE A 108 7.79 -11.72 -12.41
N LYS A 109 8.92 -11.04 -12.43
CA LYS A 109 10.03 -11.36 -11.53
C LYS A 109 9.71 -10.79 -10.16
N VAL A 110 9.72 -11.64 -9.15
CA VAL A 110 9.56 -11.25 -7.74
C VAL A 110 10.86 -11.56 -7.00
N LYS A 111 11.40 -10.55 -6.34
CA LYS A 111 12.61 -10.67 -5.53
C LYS A 111 12.26 -10.53 -4.05
N ASN A 112 12.68 -11.51 -3.26
CA ASN A 112 12.66 -11.40 -1.81
C ASN A 112 13.89 -10.60 -1.36
N MET A 113 13.68 -9.47 -0.71
CA MET A 113 14.77 -8.57 -0.31
C MET A 113 15.61 -9.12 0.85
N LYS A 114 15.03 -9.94 1.71
CA LYS A 114 15.75 -10.55 2.85
C LYS A 114 16.69 -11.68 2.41
N THR A 115 16.24 -12.53 1.50
CA THR A 115 17.00 -13.70 1.04
C THR A 115 17.76 -13.47 -0.25
N GLY A 116 17.44 -12.42 -0.99
CA GLY A 116 17.94 -12.14 -2.34
C GLY A 116 17.41 -13.09 -3.43
N LYS A 117 16.55 -14.04 -3.08
CA LYS A 117 16.00 -15.02 -4.02
C LYS A 117 15.05 -14.35 -5.00
N GLU A 118 15.20 -14.68 -6.27
CA GLU A 118 14.31 -14.22 -7.35
C GLU A 118 13.53 -15.41 -7.93
N ILE A 119 12.26 -15.19 -8.17
CA ILE A 119 11.38 -16.16 -8.82
C ILE A 119 10.55 -15.49 -9.92
N MET A 120 10.16 -16.25 -10.92
CA MET A 120 9.24 -15.82 -11.96
C MET A 120 7.86 -16.42 -11.70
N VAL A 121 6.87 -15.57 -11.57
CA VAL A 121 5.49 -15.99 -11.29
C VAL A 121 4.51 -15.42 -12.30
N GLY A 122 3.52 -16.21 -12.69
CA GLY A 122 2.40 -15.71 -13.48
C GLY A 122 1.49 -14.79 -12.67
N GLU A 123 0.81 -13.89 -13.34
CA GLU A 123 -0.08 -12.91 -12.71
C GLU A 123 -1.17 -13.56 -11.84
N SER A 124 -1.73 -14.69 -12.31
CA SER A 124 -2.81 -15.41 -11.61
C SER A 124 -2.36 -16.10 -10.30
N VAL A 125 -1.07 -16.32 -10.13
CA VAL A 125 -0.49 -17.00 -8.96
C VAL A 125 0.48 -16.11 -8.19
N LEU A 126 0.41 -14.80 -8.40
CA LEU A 126 1.30 -13.81 -7.80
C LEU A 126 1.33 -13.92 -6.26
N GLY A 127 0.20 -14.21 -5.64
CA GLY A 127 0.09 -14.39 -4.18
C GLY A 127 1.00 -15.47 -3.61
N LYS A 128 1.34 -16.50 -4.39
CA LYS A 128 2.24 -17.58 -3.96
C LYS A 128 3.70 -17.12 -3.79
N ALA A 129 4.05 -15.99 -4.36
CA ALA A 129 5.40 -15.43 -4.27
C ALA A 129 5.72 -14.80 -2.91
N PHE A 130 4.70 -14.50 -2.11
CA PHE A 130 4.81 -13.76 -0.85
C PHE A 130 4.74 -14.65 0.40
N SER A 131 4.61 -15.93 0.18
CA SER A 131 4.60 -16.92 1.27
C SER A 131 5.99 -17.47 1.57
#